data_a3b4935506967c3925510380210a4cac
#
_entry.id   a3b4935506967c3925510380210a4cac
#
_cell.length_a   1.000
_cell.length_b   1.000
_cell.length_c   1.000
_cell.angle_alpha   90.00
_cell.angle_beta   90.00
_cell.angle_gamma   90.00
#
_symmetry.space_group_name_H-M   'P 1'
#
loop_
_entity.id
_entity.type
_entity.pdbx_description
1 polymer ?
#
loop_
_entity_poly.entity_id
_entity_poly.type
_entity_poly.pdbx_seq_one_letter_code
_entity_poly.pdbx_strand_id
1 'polypeptide(L)'
;MLAGLGREPYSAPRTLPEAKVAGGYAGWALSYDDPGNDTIALEEPAVRALLDELPSGPVLDAACGTGRHTAYLLQAGRTVIGVDSSPEMLARAQSKLPGADLREGSLDALPFPDGCVTGAVCALALSHLPSLGPAVSELARVLSPGGRVVISNPHPFATALLGWRAVYVDEDGIRTMIPEHAHMPGDYVRAFAEAGLAVRRCLEPALTDEDARARAKAGQEEAFAAALTGVPAVIVWEAEKPA
;
A
#
# COMPACT_ATOMS: atom_id res chain seq x y z
N MET A 1 31.59 26.98 11.06
CA MET A 1 30.33 26.18 11.06
C MET A 1 30.36 25.00 10.06
N LEU A 2 31.41 24.75 9.30
CA LEU A 2 31.56 23.62 8.35
C LEU A 2 32.45 22.47 8.87
N ALA A 3 33.14 22.63 9.98
CA ALA A 3 34.07 21.63 10.51
C ALA A 3 33.42 20.38 11.15
N GLY A 4 32.08 20.33 11.24
CA GLY A 4 31.33 19.19 11.77
C GLY A 4 30.71 18.28 10.73
N LEU A 5 30.73 18.67 9.44
CA LEU A 5 30.05 17.91 8.36
C LEU A 5 30.78 16.61 7.97
N GLY A 6 32.01 16.41 8.44
CA GLY A 6 32.75 15.16 8.25
C GLY A 6 32.74 14.20 9.44
N ARG A 7 31.93 14.46 10.47
CA ARG A 7 31.78 13.58 11.63
C ARG A 7 30.48 12.75 11.49
N GLU A 8 30.55 11.48 11.92
CA GLU A 8 29.31 10.71 12.06
C GLU A 8 28.24 11.54 12.81
N PRO A 9 27.02 11.56 12.30
CA PRO A 9 26.36 10.72 11.33
C PRO A 9 26.39 11.19 9.86
N TYR A 10 27.24 12.16 9.50
CA TYR A 10 27.28 12.77 8.15
C TYR A 10 28.33 12.11 7.21
N SER A 11 29.05 11.11 7.69
CA SER A 11 30.14 10.43 6.97
C SER A 11 29.68 9.15 6.30
N ALA A 12 29.04 9.16 5.24
CA ALA A 12 28.54 8.14 4.33
C ALA A 12 27.05 7.82 4.51
N PRO A 13 26.28 7.84 3.44
CA PRO A 13 24.91 7.32 3.46
C PRO A 13 24.96 5.83 3.81
N ARG A 14 24.28 5.43 4.88
CA ARG A 14 24.03 4.01 5.16
C ARG A 14 23.04 3.52 4.11
N THR A 15 23.54 2.92 3.04
CA THR A 15 22.70 2.21 2.08
C THR A 15 22.26 0.90 2.70
N LEU A 16 20.95 0.68 2.82
CA LEU A 16 20.42 -0.63 3.16
C LEU A 16 20.55 -1.54 1.95
N PRO A 17 20.77 -2.85 2.14
CA PRO A 17 20.59 -3.82 1.07
C PRO A 17 19.22 -3.66 0.43
N GLU A 18 19.12 -3.86 -0.87
CA GLU A 18 17.89 -3.77 -1.63
C GLU A 18 17.54 -5.15 -2.17
N ALA A 19 16.34 -5.63 -1.83
CA ALA A 19 15.79 -6.86 -2.38
C ALA A 19 15.00 -6.58 -3.67
N LYS A 20 14.85 -7.59 -4.53
CA LYS A 20 13.79 -7.55 -5.56
C LYS A 20 12.43 -7.60 -4.85
N VAL A 21 11.42 -6.93 -5.40
CA VAL A 21 10.08 -6.83 -4.77
C VAL A 21 9.56 -8.20 -4.32
N ALA A 22 9.52 -9.18 -5.21
CA ALA A 22 9.03 -10.53 -4.87
C ALA A 22 9.84 -11.19 -3.74
N GLY A 23 11.18 -11.16 -3.79
CA GLY A 23 12.02 -11.73 -2.74
C GLY A 23 11.93 -10.95 -1.42
N GLY A 24 11.71 -9.64 -1.48
CA GLY A 24 11.50 -8.81 -0.30
C GLY A 24 10.22 -9.19 0.45
N TYR A 25 9.12 -9.34 -0.28
CA TYR A 25 7.85 -9.76 0.33
C TYR A 25 7.87 -11.22 0.80
N ALA A 26 8.57 -12.11 0.10
CA ALA A 26 8.79 -13.48 0.58
C ALA A 26 9.51 -13.49 1.94
N GLY A 27 10.58 -12.71 2.07
CA GLY A 27 11.31 -12.57 3.33
C GLY A 27 10.53 -11.86 4.43
N TRP A 28 9.63 -10.94 4.07
CA TRP A 28 8.83 -10.19 5.04
C TRP A 28 7.57 -10.93 5.50
N ALA A 29 7.11 -11.95 4.77
CA ALA A 29 5.83 -12.60 5.01
C ALA A 29 5.61 -13.09 6.45
N LEU A 30 6.67 -13.51 7.15
CA LEU A 30 6.56 -14.00 8.53
C LEU A 30 6.28 -12.91 9.55
N SER A 31 6.81 -11.70 9.36
CA SER A 31 6.69 -10.56 10.29
C SER A 31 5.87 -9.39 9.74
N TYR A 32 5.24 -9.55 8.57
CA TYR A 32 4.49 -8.48 7.92
C TYR A 32 3.33 -7.94 8.77
N ASP A 33 2.69 -8.83 9.52
CA ASP A 33 1.54 -8.50 10.39
C ASP A 33 1.97 -8.06 11.81
N ASP A 34 3.26 -8.00 12.10
CA ASP A 34 3.74 -7.60 13.42
C ASP A 34 3.37 -6.13 13.71
N PRO A 35 3.05 -5.80 14.96
CA PRO A 35 2.74 -4.43 15.34
C PRO A 35 3.88 -3.45 15.04
N GLY A 36 3.53 -2.21 14.66
CA GLY A 36 4.49 -1.11 14.46
C GLY A 36 4.70 -0.71 13.00
N ASN A 37 3.87 -1.21 12.07
CA ASN A 37 3.81 -0.66 10.72
C ASN A 37 2.91 0.59 10.70
N ASP A 38 3.52 1.75 10.91
CA ASP A 38 2.82 3.03 10.96
C ASP A 38 2.07 3.37 9.67
N THR A 39 2.56 2.90 8.51
CA THR A 39 1.91 3.14 7.22
C THR A 39 0.56 2.41 7.19
N ILE A 40 0.51 1.16 7.67
CA ILE A 40 -0.74 0.39 7.78
C ILE A 40 -1.68 1.06 8.78
N ALA A 41 -1.18 1.50 9.94
CA ALA A 41 -2.01 2.13 10.96
C ALA A 41 -2.69 3.41 10.47
N LEU A 42 -2.02 4.21 9.64
CA LEU A 42 -2.57 5.43 9.04
C LEU A 42 -3.51 5.14 7.86
N GLU A 43 -3.20 4.12 7.08
CA GLU A 43 -3.93 3.75 5.87
C GLU A 43 -5.27 3.10 6.18
N GLU A 44 -5.27 2.15 7.09
CA GLU A 44 -6.35 1.20 7.31
C GLU A 44 -7.71 1.85 7.64
N PRO A 45 -7.81 2.87 8.51
CA PRO A 45 -9.10 3.51 8.79
C PRO A 45 -9.71 4.19 7.55
N ALA A 46 -8.89 4.84 6.73
CA ALA A 46 -9.35 5.54 5.54
C ALA A 46 -9.80 4.55 4.45
N VAL A 47 -9.05 3.48 4.23
CA VAL A 47 -9.41 2.43 3.26
C VAL A 47 -10.68 1.72 3.71
N ARG A 48 -10.78 1.28 4.96
CA ARG A 48 -11.97 0.57 5.48
C ARG A 48 -13.24 1.40 5.34
N ALA A 49 -13.19 2.70 5.64
CA ALA A 49 -14.33 3.59 5.46
C ALA A 49 -14.84 3.61 4.00
N LEU A 50 -13.93 3.55 3.02
CA LEU A 50 -14.30 3.47 1.60
C LEU A 50 -14.80 2.07 1.22
N LEU A 51 -14.22 1.00 1.79
CA LEU A 51 -14.67 -0.37 1.54
C LEU A 51 -16.09 -0.63 2.02
N ASP A 52 -16.50 0.00 3.13
CA ASP A 52 -17.87 -0.10 3.66
C ASP A 52 -18.91 0.50 2.71
N GLU A 53 -18.50 1.45 1.87
CA GLU A 53 -19.35 2.12 0.90
C GLU A 53 -19.34 1.48 -0.50
N LEU A 54 -18.56 0.41 -0.71
CA LEU A 54 -18.51 -0.27 -2.02
C LEU A 54 -19.88 -0.83 -2.42
N PRO A 55 -20.22 -0.84 -3.72
CA PRO A 55 -21.44 -1.46 -4.21
C PRO A 55 -21.57 -2.91 -3.75
N SER A 56 -22.82 -3.39 -3.60
CA SER A 56 -23.08 -4.79 -3.27
C SER A 56 -22.59 -5.72 -4.39
N GLY A 57 -22.04 -6.88 -4.01
CA GLY A 57 -21.53 -7.89 -4.94
C GLY A 57 -20.11 -8.34 -4.61
N PRO A 58 -19.46 -9.09 -5.50
CA PRO A 58 -18.10 -9.60 -5.29
C PRO A 58 -17.06 -8.48 -5.24
N VAL A 59 -16.08 -8.62 -4.35
CA VAL A 59 -14.96 -7.68 -4.20
C VAL A 59 -13.64 -8.42 -4.45
N LEU A 60 -12.76 -7.81 -5.23
CA LEU A 60 -11.39 -8.26 -5.43
C LEU A 60 -10.45 -7.54 -4.45
N ASP A 61 -9.66 -8.28 -3.70
CA ASP A 61 -8.51 -7.78 -2.96
C ASP A 61 -7.25 -8.06 -3.80
N ALA A 62 -6.82 -7.06 -4.56
CA ALA A 62 -5.71 -7.14 -5.50
C ALA A 62 -4.39 -6.79 -4.82
N ALA A 63 -3.40 -7.68 -4.89
CA ALA A 63 -2.22 -7.71 -4.05
C ALA A 63 -2.60 -7.83 -2.56
N CYS A 64 -3.37 -8.87 -2.25
CA CYS A 64 -3.96 -9.07 -0.92
C CYS A 64 -2.93 -9.35 0.19
N GLY A 65 -1.69 -9.69 -0.16
CA GLY A 65 -0.63 -9.98 0.78
C GLY A 65 -1.03 -11.08 1.77
N THR A 66 -0.92 -10.78 3.05
CA THR A 66 -1.32 -11.68 4.14
C THR A 66 -2.84 -11.68 4.41
N GLY A 67 -3.65 -11.02 3.56
CA GLY A 67 -5.11 -11.06 3.61
C GLY A 67 -5.76 -10.06 4.59
N ARG A 68 -5.15 -8.93 4.89
CA ARG A 68 -5.65 -7.93 5.85
C ARG A 68 -7.02 -7.37 5.44
N HIS A 69 -7.17 -6.89 4.22
CA HIS A 69 -8.44 -6.38 3.72
C HIS A 69 -9.40 -7.51 3.32
N THR A 70 -8.88 -8.64 2.84
CA THR A 70 -9.68 -9.86 2.65
C THR A 70 -10.40 -10.25 3.95
N ALA A 71 -9.68 -10.30 5.08
CA ALA A 71 -10.25 -10.62 6.39
C ALA A 71 -11.36 -9.63 6.80
N TYR A 72 -11.09 -8.33 6.65
CA TYR A 72 -12.04 -7.27 6.96
C TYR A 72 -13.35 -7.41 6.16
N LEU A 73 -13.22 -7.58 4.85
CA LEU A 73 -14.37 -7.71 3.95
C LEU A 73 -15.17 -8.99 4.19
N LEU A 74 -14.49 -10.12 4.46
CA LEU A 74 -15.17 -11.37 4.85
C LEU A 74 -15.94 -11.23 6.16
N GLN A 75 -15.36 -10.55 7.18
CA GLN A 75 -16.05 -10.26 8.44
C GLN A 75 -17.26 -9.35 8.25
N ALA A 76 -17.22 -8.44 7.27
CA ALA A 76 -18.36 -7.62 6.86
C ALA A 76 -19.40 -8.39 6.00
N GLY A 77 -19.24 -9.70 5.82
CA GLY A 77 -20.17 -10.55 5.06
C GLY A 77 -20.08 -10.40 3.53
N ARG A 78 -18.97 -9.85 3.01
CA ARG A 78 -18.77 -9.70 1.56
C ARG A 78 -18.24 -10.99 0.93
N THR A 79 -18.57 -11.21 -0.32
CA THR A 79 -17.91 -12.21 -1.15
C THR A 79 -16.59 -11.62 -1.65
N VAL A 80 -15.46 -12.25 -1.30
CA VAL A 80 -14.13 -11.70 -1.57
C VAL A 80 -13.26 -12.73 -2.29
N ILE A 81 -12.50 -12.26 -3.26
CA ILE A 81 -11.44 -13.02 -3.91
C ILE A 81 -10.14 -12.25 -3.68
N GLY A 82 -9.14 -12.88 -3.07
CA GLY A 82 -7.81 -12.33 -2.91
C GLY A 82 -6.87 -12.78 -4.03
N VAL A 83 -6.04 -11.89 -4.54
CA VAL A 83 -4.96 -12.24 -5.47
C VAL A 83 -3.66 -11.60 -5.04
N ASP A 84 -2.57 -12.37 -5.08
CA ASP A 84 -1.22 -11.88 -4.83
C ASP A 84 -0.21 -12.64 -5.70
N SER A 85 0.92 -12.01 -5.99
CA SER A 85 2.00 -12.63 -6.76
C SER A 85 3.01 -13.39 -5.89
N SER A 86 2.96 -13.26 -4.56
CA SER A 86 3.85 -13.94 -3.62
C SER A 86 3.17 -15.19 -3.03
N PRO A 87 3.67 -16.39 -3.33
CA PRO A 87 3.18 -17.62 -2.71
C PRO A 87 3.32 -17.62 -1.18
N GLU A 88 4.36 -16.98 -0.65
CA GLU A 88 4.62 -16.89 0.79
C GLU A 88 3.57 -16.03 1.50
N MET A 89 3.21 -14.88 0.88
CA MET A 89 2.13 -14.03 1.37
C MET A 89 0.79 -14.78 1.35
N LEU A 90 0.48 -15.45 0.23
CA LEU A 90 -0.73 -16.25 0.10
C LEU A 90 -0.79 -17.40 1.12
N ALA A 91 0.33 -18.07 1.40
CA ALA A 91 0.40 -19.11 2.41
C ALA A 91 0.05 -18.57 3.82
N ARG A 92 0.52 -17.35 4.15
CA ARG A 92 0.14 -16.67 5.40
C ARG A 92 -1.34 -16.31 5.42
N ALA A 93 -1.85 -15.72 4.32
CA ALA A 93 -3.27 -15.41 4.19
C ALA A 93 -4.14 -16.67 4.34
N GLN A 94 -3.80 -17.76 3.68
CA GLN A 94 -4.52 -19.04 3.75
C GLN A 94 -4.54 -19.62 5.16
N SER A 95 -3.42 -19.50 5.89
CA SER A 95 -3.33 -19.94 7.29
C SER A 95 -4.25 -19.15 8.22
N LYS A 96 -4.39 -17.83 7.98
CA LYS A 96 -5.25 -16.94 8.77
C LYS A 96 -6.73 -17.05 8.38
N LEU A 97 -7.00 -17.33 7.11
CA LEU A 97 -8.33 -17.30 6.50
C LEU A 97 -8.61 -18.64 5.80
N PRO A 98 -8.72 -19.74 6.57
CA PRO A 98 -8.99 -21.06 5.98
C PRO A 98 -10.33 -21.02 5.23
N GLY A 99 -10.31 -21.42 3.95
CA GLY A 99 -11.50 -21.41 3.08
C GLY A 99 -11.73 -20.13 2.30
N ALA A 100 -10.92 -19.06 2.45
CA ALA A 100 -10.95 -17.89 1.57
C ALA A 100 -10.53 -18.27 0.14
N ASP A 101 -11.16 -17.64 -0.86
CA ASP A 101 -10.75 -17.77 -2.27
C ASP A 101 -9.51 -16.89 -2.49
N LEU A 102 -8.33 -17.50 -2.41
CA LEU A 102 -7.04 -16.85 -2.59
C LEU A 102 -6.33 -17.46 -3.80
N ARG A 103 -5.84 -16.61 -4.70
CA ARG A 103 -5.25 -17.04 -5.97
C ARG A 103 -3.92 -16.36 -6.22
N GLU A 104 -3.00 -17.08 -6.87
CA GLU A 104 -1.77 -16.48 -7.37
C GLU A 104 -2.05 -15.72 -8.67
N GLY A 105 -1.50 -14.51 -8.80
CA GLY A 105 -1.65 -13.68 -9.98
C GLY A 105 -0.94 -12.36 -9.87
N SER A 106 -0.70 -11.71 -11.01
CA SER A 106 -0.05 -10.42 -11.10
C SER A 106 -1.05 -9.29 -11.32
N LEU A 107 -0.75 -8.08 -10.81
CA LEU A 107 -1.58 -6.90 -10.97
C LEU A 107 -1.70 -6.42 -12.42
N ASP A 108 -0.72 -6.73 -13.27
CA ASP A 108 -0.69 -6.37 -14.69
C ASP A 108 -1.34 -7.43 -15.60
N ALA A 109 -1.78 -8.56 -15.02
CA ALA A 109 -2.46 -9.65 -15.73
C ALA A 109 -3.37 -10.41 -14.74
N LEU A 110 -4.44 -9.79 -14.29
CA LEU A 110 -5.37 -10.39 -13.33
C LEU A 110 -6.09 -11.61 -13.92
N PRO A 111 -6.10 -12.77 -13.24
CA PRO A 111 -6.67 -14.02 -13.77
C PRO A 111 -8.20 -14.07 -13.64
N PHE A 112 -8.86 -12.97 -14.04
CA PHE A 112 -10.30 -12.80 -13.95
C PHE A 112 -10.90 -12.28 -15.25
N PRO A 113 -12.15 -12.62 -15.58
CA PRO A 113 -12.85 -12.05 -16.72
C PRO A 113 -13.20 -10.58 -16.52
N ASP A 114 -13.51 -9.89 -17.61
CA ASP A 114 -13.97 -8.51 -17.60
C ASP A 114 -15.27 -8.38 -16.81
N GLY A 115 -15.40 -7.30 -16.03
CA GLY A 115 -16.63 -6.94 -15.35
C GLY A 115 -17.11 -7.93 -14.30
N CYS A 116 -16.23 -8.75 -13.72
CA CYS A 116 -16.60 -9.83 -12.81
C CYS A 116 -16.78 -9.40 -11.35
N VAL A 117 -16.36 -8.19 -10.97
CA VAL A 117 -16.46 -7.69 -9.59
C VAL A 117 -17.12 -6.30 -9.56
N THR A 118 -17.81 -6.01 -8.45
CA THR A 118 -18.46 -4.71 -8.22
C THR A 118 -17.58 -3.77 -7.40
N GLY A 119 -16.56 -4.29 -6.76
CA GLY A 119 -15.58 -3.54 -6.00
C GLY A 119 -14.19 -4.15 -6.11
N ALA A 120 -13.17 -3.33 -5.94
CA ALA A 120 -11.80 -3.79 -5.80
C ALA A 120 -11.06 -2.95 -4.76
N VAL A 121 -10.07 -3.54 -4.11
CA VAL A 121 -9.08 -2.84 -3.29
C VAL A 121 -7.67 -3.24 -3.75
N CYS A 122 -6.75 -2.27 -3.80
CA CYS A 122 -5.33 -2.51 -4.04
C CYS A 122 -4.55 -1.61 -3.07
N ALA A 123 -4.09 -2.20 -1.97
CA ALA A 123 -3.55 -1.48 -0.84
C ALA A 123 -2.03 -1.63 -0.72
N LEU A 124 -1.31 -0.50 -0.68
CA LEU A 124 0.14 -0.41 -0.47
C LEU A 124 0.99 -1.25 -1.44
N ALA A 125 0.52 -1.41 -2.68
CA ALA A 125 1.17 -2.29 -3.66
C ALA A 125 1.69 -1.56 -4.89
N LEU A 126 0.97 -0.56 -5.41
CA LEU A 126 1.32 0.07 -6.67
C LEU A 126 2.62 0.89 -6.61
N SER A 127 3.05 1.30 -5.42
CA SER A 127 4.37 1.93 -5.22
C SER A 127 5.55 1.02 -5.61
N HIS A 128 5.35 -0.29 -5.67
CA HIS A 128 6.39 -1.24 -6.11
C HIS A 128 6.45 -1.43 -7.63
N LEU A 129 5.53 -0.83 -8.38
CA LEU A 129 5.50 -0.91 -9.83
C LEU A 129 6.15 0.34 -10.45
N PRO A 130 6.96 0.20 -11.49
CA PRO A 130 7.56 1.36 -12.17
C PRO A 130 6.54 2.20 -12.92
N SER A 131 5.36 1.68 -13.21
CA SER A 131 4.26 2.33 -13.92
C SER A 131 2.91 1.87 -13.38
N LEU A 132 1.98 2.82 -13.20
CA LEU A 132 0.62 2.55 -12.74
C LEU A 132 -0.30 1.95 -13.83
N GLY A 133 -0.06 2.34 -15.09
CA GLY A 133 -1.00 2.10 -16.20
C GLY A 133 -1.45 0.64 -16.34
N PRO A 134 -0.56 -0.34 -16.48
CA PRO A 134 -0.96 -1.74 -16.64
C PRO A 134 -1.85 -2.25 -15.51
N ALA A 135 -1.46 -2.03 -14.25
CA ALA A 135 -2.24 -2.49 -13.10
C ALA A 135 -3.60 -1.77 -12.98
N VAL A 136 -3.63 -0.45 -13.19
CA VAL A 136 -4.88 0.33 -13.15
C VAL A 136 -5.82 -0.09 -14.28
N SER A 137 -5.30 -0.39 -15.47
CA SER A 137 -6.09 -0.91 -16.61
C SER A 137 -6.72 -2.27 -16.30
N GLU A 138 -5.98 -3.18 -15.65
CA GLU A 138 -6.50 -4.48 -15.24
C GLU A 138 -7.57 -4.36 -14.13
N LEU A 139 -7.34 -3.49 -13.13
CA LEU A 139 -8.35 -3.18 -12.11
C LEU A 139 -9.63 -2.62 -12.75
N ALA A 140 -9.51 -1.70 -13.71
CA ALA A 140 -10.64 -1.16 -14.45
C ALA A 140 -11.35 -2.23 -15.32
N ARG A 141 -10.58 -3.14 -15.93
CA ARG A 141 -11.12 -4.22 -16.78
C ARG A 141 -12.03 -5.15 -15.98
N VAL A 142 -11.58 -5.58 -14.80
CA VAL A 142 -12.32 -6.55 -13.97
C VAL A 142 -13.54 -5.93 -13.27
N LEU A 143 -13.58 -4.60 -13.12
CA LEU A 143 -14.75 -3.91 -12.56
C LEU A 143 -15.92 -3.95 -13.54
N SER A 144 -17.11 -4.24 -13.02
CA SER A 144 -18.39 -4.03 -13.72
C SER A 144 -18.69 -2.54 -13.88
N PRO A 145 -19.54 -2.13 -14.85
CA PRO A 145 -20.04 -0.75 -14.90
C PRO A 145 -20.67 -0.34 -13.55
N GLY A 146 -20.36 0.85 -13.06
CA GLY A 146 -20.72 1.33 -11.72
C GLY A 146 -19.88 0.74 -10.58
N GLY A 147 -18.96 -0.17 -10.89
CA GLY A 147 -18.03 -0.74 -9.90
C GLY A 147 -16.97 0.27 -9.46
N ARG A 148 -16.43 0.09 -8.26
CA ARG A 148 -15.47 1.02 -7.65
C ARG A 148 -14.20 0.32 -7.23
N VAL A 149 -13.09 1.05 -7.32
CA VAL A 149 -11.79 0.63 -6.79
C VAL A 149 -11.29 1.60 -5.73
N VAL A 150 -10.74 1.04 -4.66
CA VAL A 150 -9.99 1.77 -3.62
C VAL A 150 -8.52 1.41 -3.75
N ILE A 151 -7.68 2.42 -3.91
CA ILE A 151 -6.22 2.25 -4.06
C ILE A 151 -5.54 3.08 -2.99
N SER A 152 -4.62 2.48 -2.24
CA SER A 152 -3.76 3.19 -1.29
C SER A 152 -2.29 2.96 -1.56
N ASN A 153 -1.47 3.96 -1.25
CA ASN A 153 -0.01 3.87 -1.30
C ASN A 153 0.63 4.83 -0.29
N PRO A 154 1.91 4.65 0.07
CA PRO A 154 2.67 5.69 0.73
C PRO A 154 2.59 6.98 -0.07
N HIS A 155 2.38 8.11 0.62
CA HIS A 155 2.31 9.41 -0.05
C HIS A 155 3.66 9.76 -0.68
N PRO A 156 3.72 10.33 -1.89
CA PRO A 156 4.99 10.68 -2.54
C PRO A 156 5.84 11.66 -1.72
N PHE A 157 5.26 12.48 -0.85
CA PHE A 157 6.03 13.30 0.09
C PHE A 157 6.75 12.45 1.12
N ALA A 158 6.12 11.40 1.63
CA ALA A 158 6.76 10.48 2.56
C ALA A 158 7.92 9.72 1.90
N THR A 159 7.72 9.22 0.69
CA THR A 159 8.75 8.47 -0.03
C THR A 159 9.84 9.35 -0.63
N ALA A 160 9.49 10.43 -1.36
CA ALA A 160 10.45 11.25 -2.08
C ALA A 160 11.19 12.26 -1.19
N LEU A 161 10.50 12.88 -0.23
CA LEU A 161 11.08 13.94 0.62
C LEU A 161 11.57 13.43 1.96
N LEU A 162 10.81 12.55 2.62
CA LEU A 162 11.18 12.03 3.95
C LEU A 162 12.00 10.74 3.87
N GLY A 163 12.14 10.17 2.68
CA GLY A 163 12.92 8.98 2.45
C GLY A 163 12.30 7.71 3.05
N TRP A 164 10.99 7.70 3.26
CA TRP A 164 10.31 6.50 3.74
C TRP A 164 10.41 5.39 2.72
N ARG A 165 10.64 4.18 3.22
CA ARG A 165 10.78 2.97 2.40
C ARG A 165 10.16 1.79 3.12
N ALA A 166 9.66 0.84 2.36
CA ALA A 166 9.34 -0.48 2.87
C ALA A 166 10.63 -1.17 3.31
N VAL A 167 10.77 -1.42 4.59
CA VAL A 167 11.97 -2.05 5.20
C VAL A 167 11.50 -3.17 6.11
N TYR A 168 12.08 -4.34 5.93
CA TYR A 168 11.89 -5.48 6.83
C TYR A 168 13.22 -5.93 7.43
N VAL A 169 13.13 -6.76 8.47
CA VAL A 169 14.29 -7.43 9.07
C VAL A 169 14.20 -8.90 8.68
N ASP A 170 15.22 -9.42 8.03
CA ASP A 170 15.27 -10.83 7.65
C ASP A 170 15.64 -11.76 8.84
N GLU A 171 15.69 -13.06 8.57
CA GLU A 171 16.00 -14.08 9.59
C GLU A 171 17.41 -13.92 10.20
N ASP A 172 18.33 -13.28 9.48
CA ASP A 172 19.69 -12.98 9.94
C ASP A 172 19.76 -11.65 10.71
N GLY A 173 18.66 -10.96 10.90
CA GLY A 173 18.56 -9.65 11.56
C GLY A 173 19.03 -8.48 10.68
N ILE A 174 19.17 -8.69 9.38
CA ILE A 174 19.60 -7.66 8.44
C ILE A 174 18.38 -6.84 7.99
N ARG A 175 18.50 -5.51 8.10
CA ARG A 175 17.49 -4.60 7.57
C ARG A 175 17.64 -4.51 6.06
N THR A 176 16.60 -4.87 5.33
CA THR A 176 16.58 -4.90 3.88
C THR A 176 15.43 -4.03 3.36
N MET A 177 15.72 -3.24 2.31
CA MET A 177 14.74 -2.33 1.70
C MET A 177 14.08 -3.00 0.50
N ILE A 178 12.77 -2.76 0.34
CA ILE A 178 12.04 -3.10 -0.88
C ILE A 178 11.90 -1.83 -1.73
N PRO A 179 12.21 -1.88 -3.03
CA PRO A 179 12.12 -0.72 -3.92
C PRO A 179 10.71 -0.14 -3.98
N GLU A 180 10.62 1.18 -3.96
CA GLU A 180 9.38 1.93 -4.12
C GLU A 180 9.56 3.08 -5.11
N HIS A 181 8.54 3.31 -5.90
CA HIS A 181 8.41 4.42 -6.83
C HIS A 181 7.46 5.48 -6.25
N ALA A 182 7.89 6.72 -6.21
CA ALA A 182 7.07 7.85 -5.76
C ALA A 182 6.16 8.31 -6.90
N HIS A 183 4.99 7.69 -7.04
CA HIS A 183 3.98 8.12 -8.00
C HIS A 183 3.29 9.39 -7.50
N MET A 184 3.40 10.48 -8.26
CA MET A 184 2.75 11.74 -7.93
C MET A 184 1.23 11.66 -8.17
N PRO A 185 0.40 12.49 -7.50
CA PRO A 185 -1.05 12.50 -7.73
C PRO A 185 -1.44 12.63 -9.20
N GLY A 186 -0.66 13.39 -9.99
CA GLY A 186 -0.88 13.51 -11.43
C GLY A 186 -0.69 12.20 -12.21
N ASP A 187 0.15 11.27 -11.72
CA ASP A 187 0.34 9.96 -12.35
C ASP A 187 -0.87 9.07 -12.16
N TYR A 188 -1.49 9.10 -10.95
CA TYR A 188 -2.76 8.42 -10.68
C TYR A 188 -3.89 8.96 -11.53
N VAL A 189 -4.07 10.29 -11.57
CA VAL A 189 -5.14 10.93 -12.36
C VAL A 189 -5.02 10.55 -13.85
N ARG A 190 -3.80 10.54 -14.39
CA ARG A 190 -3.55 10.09 -15.77
C ARG A 190 -3.89 8.62 -15.95
N ALA A 191 -3.42 7.74 -15.07
CA ALA A 191 -3.68 6.30 -15.17
C ALA A 191 -5.18 5.99 -15.07
N PHE A 192 -5.92 6.67 -14.19
CA PHE A 192 -7.37 6.54 -14.10
C PHE A 192 -8.08 6.99 -15.36
N ALA A 193 -7.70 8.15 -15.90
CA ALA A 193 -8.29 8.69 -17.13
C ALA A 193 -8.05 7.77 -18.33
N GLU A 194 -6.83 7.25 -18.49
CA GLU A 194 -6.46 6.32 -19.55
C GLU A 194 -7.20 4.96 -19.43
N ALA A 195 -7.49 4.52 -18.19
CA ALA A 195 -8.24 3.30 -17.92
C ALA A 195 -9.78 3.51 -17.94
N GLY A 196 -10.26 4.72 -18.21
CA GLY A 196 -11.70 5.03 -18.23
C GLY A 196 -12.35 5.06 -16.84
N LEU A 197 -11.57 5.30 -15.79
CA LEU A 197 -12.06 5.44 -14.42
C LEU A 197 -12.27 6.92 -14.07
N ALA A 198 -13.38 7.23 -13.40
CA ALA A 198 -13.68 8.54 -12.85
C ALA A 198 -13.23 8.61 -11.38
N VAL A 199 -12.38 9.57 -11.03
CA VAL A 199 -11.99 9.83 -9.64
C VAL A 199 -13.20 10.32 -8.85
N ARG A 200 -13.47 9.70 -7.72
CA ARG A 200 -14.52 10.09 -6.78
C ARG A 200 -13.97 10.81 -5.56
N ARG A 201 -12.94 10.25 -4.95
CA ARG A 201 -12.30 10.79 -3.75
C ARG A 201 -10.80 10.61 -3.81
N CYS A 202 -10.08 11.56 -3.21
CA CYS A 202 -8.69 11.44 -2.83
C CYS A 202 -8.57 11.85 -1.36
N LEU A 203 -8.07 10.94 -0.53
CA LEU A 203 -7.83 11.19 0.89
C LEU A 203 -6.31 11.14 1.12
N GLU A 204 -5.82 12.02 1.98
CA GLU A 204 -4.40 12.13 2.29
C GLU A 204 -4.19 12.08 3.80
N PRO A 205 -4.35 10.89 4.43
CA PRO A 205 -4.08 10.71 5.86
C PRO A 205 -2.70 11.25 6.23
N ALA A 206 -2.69 12.17 7.18
CA ALA A 206 -1.50 12.90 7.60
C ALA A 206 -1.04 12.46 8.99
N LEU A 207 0.24 12.66 9.27
CA LEU A 207 0.82 12.40 10.59
C LEU A 207 0.18 13.29 11.64
N THR A 208 -0.22 12.70 12.75
CA THR A 208 -0.63 13.41 13.96
C THR A 208 0.59 13.95 14.72
N ASP A 209 0.36 14.77 15.73
CA ASP A 209 1.43 15.23 16.66
C ASP A 209 2.09 14.04 17.36
N GLU A 210 1.30 13.04 17.78
CA GLU A 210 1.78 11.81 18.40
C GLU A 210 2.66 11.00 17.44
N ASP A 211 2.21 10.79 16.20
CA ASP A 211 3.00 10.10 15.17
C ASP A 211 4.33 10.80 14.89
N ALA A 212 4.31 12.12 14.82
CA ALA A 212 5.51 12.92 14.57
C ALA A 212 6.51 12.80 15.72
N ARG A 213 6.04 12.89 16.98
CA ARG A 213 6.86 12.72 18.18
C ARG A 213 7.46 11.33 18.29
N ALA A 214 6.68 10.30 18.00
CA ALA A 214 7.13 8.91 18.06
C ALA A 214 8.30 8.60 17.09
N ARG A 215 8.45 9.39 16.02
CA ARG A 215 9.56 9.27 15.06
C ARG A 215 10.84 9.99 15.48
N ALA A 216 10.78 10.80 16.52
CA ALA A 216 11.91 11.58 16.97
C ALA A 216 12.92 10.74 17.75
N LYS A 217 14.19 11.17 17.71
CA LYS A 217 15.16 10.72 18.72
C LYS A 217 14.91 11.49 20.02
N ALA A 218 15.32 10.90 21.14
CA ALA A 218 15.18 11.52 22.45
C ALA A 218 15.70 12.97 22.47
N GLY A 219 14.86 13.88 22.92
CA GLY A 219 15.13 15.32 22.97
C GLY A 219 14.89 16.10 21.68
N GLN A 220 14.31 15.47 20.64
CA GLN A 220 13.96 16.09 19.36
C GLN A 220 12.44 16.10 19.09
N GLU A 221 11.61 15.69 20.03
CA GLU A 221 10.18 15.46 19.88
C GLU A 221 9.44 16.71 19.40
N GLU A 222 9.75 17.89 20.00
CA GLU A 222 9.13 19.16 19.60
C GLU A 222 9.50 19.58 18.17
N ALA A 223 10.77 19.36 17.79
CA ALA A 223 11.22 19.70 16.43
C ALA A 223 10.56 18.79 15.39
N PHE A 224 10.38 17.50 15.68
CA PHE A 224 9.69 16.55 14.81
C PHE A 224 8.19 16.84 14.74
N ALA A 225 7.55 17.14 15.87
CA ALA A 225 6.15 17.57 15.89
C ALA A 225 5.94 18.80 15.02
N ALA A 226 6.77 19.84 15.17
CA ALA A 226 6.68 21.06 14.40
C ALA A 226 6.93 20.86 12.89
N ALA A 227 7.76 19.88 12.52
CA ALA A 227 8.13 19.63 11.13
C ALA A 227 7.20 18.66 10.41
N LEU A 228 6.62 17.68 11.11
CA LEU A 228 5.95 16.54 10.49
C LEU A 228 4.45 16.47 10.76
N THR A 229 3.92 17.14 11.79
CA THR A 229 2.48 17.17 12.02
C THR A 229 1.74 17.78 10.83
N GLY A 230 0.73 17.07 10.33
CA GLY A 230 -0.04 17.47 9.16
C GLY A 230 0.61 17.11 7.82
N VAL A 231 1.80 16.49 7.80
CA VAL A 231 2.40 16.01 6.55
C VAL A 231 1.67 14.75 6.09
N PRO A 232 1.15 14.71 4.85
CA PRO A 232 0.51 13.54 4.29
C PRO A 232 1.48 12.34 4.23
N ALA A 233 1.08 11.22 4.81
CA ALA A 233 1.88 10.01 4.89
C ALA A 233 1.40 8.90 3.96
N VAL A 234 0.11 8.88 3.69
CA VAL A 234 -0.57 7.93 2.81
C VAL A 234 -1.45 8.70 1.84
N ILE A 235 -1.61 8.19 0.64
CA ILE A 235 -2.59 8.66 -0.34
C ILE A 235 -3.58 7.54 -0.63
N VAL A 236 -4.88 7.84 -0.58
CA VAL A 236 -5.96 6.88 -0.82
C VAL A 236 -6.91 7.43 -1.88
N TRP A 237 -7.13 6.67 -2.91
CA TRP A 237 -7.99 6.99 -4.03
C TRP A 237 -9.23 6.12 -4.04
N GLU A 238 -10.38 6.70 -4.32
CA GLU A 238 -11.55 5.98 -4.80
C GLU A 238 -11.85 6.43 -6.23
N ALA A 239 -11.92 5.45 -7.13
CA ALA A 239 -12.31 5.69 -8.52
C ALA A 239 -13.45 4.73 -8.92
N GLU A 240 -14.26 5.15 -9.89
CA GLU A 240 -15.43 4.40 -10.36
C GLU A 240 -15.33 4.16 -11.86
N LYS A 241 -15.71 2.95 -12.29
CA LYS A 241 -15.96 2.67 -13.70
C LYS A 241 -17.34 3.18 -14.06
N PRO A 242 -17.48 4.19 -14.92
CA PRO A 242 -18.79 4.72 -15.33
C PRO A 242 -19.70 3.62 -15.90
N ALA A 243 -21.03 3.82 -15.74
CA ALA A 243 -22.06 2.88 -16.23
C ALA A 243 -22.17 2.88 -17.76
#